data_692177d2c41a9e8bc05a3137fbbddefe
#
_entry.id   692177d2c41a9e8bc05a3137fbbddefe
#
_cell.length_a   1.000
_cell.length_b   1.000
_cell.length_c   1.000
_cell.angle_alpha   90.00
_cell.angle_beta   90.00
_cell.angle_gamma   90.00
#
_symmetry.space_group_name_H-M   'P 1'
#
loop_
_entity.id
_entity.type
_entity.pdbx_description
1 polymer ?
#
loop_
_entity_poly.entity_id
_entity_poly.type
_entity_poly.pdbx_seq_one_letter_code
_entity_poly.pdbx_strand_id
1 'polypeptide(L)'
;ENLTSLPLTVLLTHGHIDHAPGATEFGKVYLNSADQALYRSQCSLADRQGYLKGNLRDRYEELTAGSFVEADPNKDFAELTDGMIFDLGEVHVQAVAFPGHTAGSTAFLVEEDRLLITGDCCNNFTFLFGPEAAPVEAYRETVVQVRDRLTGRYDRIFVSHHGPELPVTLLDEMIELCDQVLAGDTDDVPFSFMGMKATIAKKMDTTFRRSDGKAANLVYSKSKIHKALACTL
;
A
#
# COMPACT_ATOMS: atom_id res chain seq x y z
N GLU A 1 20.22 17.59 -5.62
CA GLU A 1 21.52 17.15 -5.06
C GLU A 1 21.75 15.69 -5.42
N ASN A 2 22.90 15.34 -5.98
CA ASN A 2 23.26 13.95 -6.26
C ASN A 2 23.61 13.26 -4.94
N LEU A 3 22.71 12.43 -4.43
CA LEU A 3 22.95 11.64 -3.23
C LEU A 3 23.93 10.48 -3.49
N THR A 4 24.00 10.02 -4.74
CA THR A 4 24.88 8.92 -5.16
C THR A 4 25.20 9.03 -6.65
N SER A 5 26.37 8.50 -7.04
CA SER A 5 26.75 8.28 -8.44
C SER A 5 26.47 6.84 -8.92
N LEU A 6 25.96 6.00 -8.03
CA LEU A 6 25.63 4.61 -8.35
C LEU A 6 24.36 4.52 -9.21
N PRO A 7 24.21 3.48 -10.03
CA PRO A 7 22.97 3.23 -10.76
C PRO A 7 21.80 3.08 -9.79
N LEU A 8 20.67 3.71 -10.11
CA LEU A 8 19.44 3.61 -9.33
C LEU A 8 18.51 2.56 -9.92
N THR A 9 17.95 1.71 -9.07
CA THR A 9 16.85 0.81 -9.39
C THR A 9 15.66 1.21 -8.51
N VAL A 10 14.51 1.45 -9.12
CA VAL A 10 13.29 1.82 -8.42
C VAL A 10 12.36 0.62 -8.35
N LEU A 11 11.90 0.30 -7.14
CA LEU A 11 10.93 -0.76 -6.87
C LEU A 11 9.65 -0.10 -6.36
N LEU A 12 8.54 -0.28 -7.07
CA LEU A 12 7.25 0.27 -6.65
C LEU A 12 6.49 -0.77 -5.83
N THR A 13 5.94 -0.35 -4.71
CA THR A 13 5.06 -1.20 -3.90
C THR A 13 3.74 -1.48 -4.60
N HIS A 14 3.20 -0.48 -5.33
CA HIS A 14 1.94 -0.57 -6.07
C HIS A 14 1.73 0.63 -7.00
N GLY A 15 0.64 0.61 -7.78
CA GLY A 15 0.40 1.54 -8.89
C GLY A 15 -0.37 2.82 -8.56
N HIS A 16 -0.65 3.15 -7.30
CA HIS A 16 -1.44 4.32 -6.94
C HIS A 16 -0.75 5.65 -7.22
N ILE A 17 -1.59 6.69 -7.31
CA ILE A 17 -1.27 8.06 -7.75
C ILE A 17 -0.21 8.77 -6.90
N ASP A 18 -0.09 8.44 -5.64
CA ASP A 18 0.87 8.99 -4.68
C ASP A 18 2.17 8.19 -4.57
N HIS A 19 2.25 7.04 -5.25
CA HIS A 19 3.42 6.16 -5.24
C HIS A 19 4.13 6.07 -6.59
N ALA A 20 3.39 5.92 -7.68
CA ALA A 20 3.95 5.50 -8.95
C ALA A 20 4.20 6.59 -10.02
N PRO A 21 3.48 7.73 -10.11
CA PRO A 21 3.59 8.65 -11.24
C PRO A 21 4.97 9.30 -11.46
N GLY A 22 5.80 9.39 -10.43
CA GLY A 22 7.18 9.85 -10.55
C GLY A 22 8.13 8.86 -11.24
N ALA A 23 7.66 7.66 -11.58
CA ALA A 23 8.45 6.60 -12.21
C ALA A 23 9.09 7.02 -13.54
N THR A 24 8.49 7.97 -14.26
CA THR A 24 9.02 8.49 -15.54
C THR A 24 10.38 9.15 -15.44
N GLU A 25 10.76 9.66 -14.28
CA GLU A 25 12.07 10.26 -14.05
C GLU A 25 13.21 9.25 -13.93
N PHE A 26 12.88 7.94 -13.85
CA PHE A 26 13.85 6.88 -13.63
C PHE A 26 13.92 5.95 -14.84
N GLY A 27 15.14 5.49 -15.17
CA GLY A 27 15.37 4.58 -16.27
C GLY A 27 14.72 3.21 -16.02
N LYS A 28 15.19 2.49 -15.02
CA LYS A 28 14.71 1.14 -14.68
C LYS A 28 13.82 1.17 -13.46
N VAL A 29 12.54 0.85 -13.67
CA VAL A 29 11.52 0.81 -12.61
C VAL A 29 10.80 -0.52 -12.68
N TYR A 30 10.61 -1.17 -11.53
CA TYR A 30 9.87 -2.41 -11.40
C TYR A 30 8.48 -2.15 -10.82
N LEU A 31 7.46 -2.76 -11.43
CA LEU A 31 6.07 -2.75 -10.96
C LEU A 31 5.43 -4.10 -11.30
N ASN A 32 4.65 -4.65 -10.38
CA ASN A 32 3.87 -5.83 -10.67
C ASN A 32 2.85 -5.57 -11.79
N SER A 33 2.77 -6.47 -12.78
CA SER A 33 1.93 -6.30 -13.97
C SER A 33 0.45 -6.12 -13.64
N ALA A 34 -0.04 -6.67 -12.53
CA ALA A 34 -1.42 -6.50 -12.08
C ALA A 34 -1.78 -5.04 -11.75
N ASP A 35 -0.79 -4.19 -11.44
CA ASP A 35 -0.99 -2.78 -11.11
C ASP A 35 -0.68 -1.82 -12.28
N GLN A 36 -0.19 -2.29 -13.42
CA GLN A 36 0.12 -1.41 -14.54
C GLN A 36 -1.12 -0.70 -15.12
N ALA A 37 -2.28 -1.37 -15.14
CA ALA A 37 -3.53 -0.74 -15.57
C ALA A 37 -3.98 0.35 -14.58
N LEU A 38 -3.81 0.12 -13.28
CA LEU A 38 -4.08 1.10 -12.23
C LEU A 38 -3.18 2.33 -12.40
N TYR A 39 -1.87 2.12 -12.55
CA TYR A 39 -0.91 3.21 -12.84
C TYR A 39 -1.36 4.06 -14.03
N ARG A 40 -1.66 3.42 -15.18
CA ARG A 40 -2.08 4.14 -16.39
C ARG A 40 -3.31 5.00 -16.17
N SER A 41 -4.28 4.49 -15.41
CA SER A 41 -5.52 5.21 -15.11
C SER A 41 -5.33 6.45 -14.26
N GLN A 42 -4.20 6.56 -13.55
CA GLN A 42 -3.92 7.63 -12.60
C GLN A 42 -2.78 8.58 -13.05
N CYS A 43 -2.32 8.45 -14.29
CA CYS A 43 -1.27 9.32 -14.85
C CYS A 43 -1.74 10.73 -15.21
N SER A 44 -3.07 10.96 -15.37
CA SER A 44 -3.54 12.27 -15.85
C SER A 44 -3.14 13.38 -14.88
N LEU A 45 -2.71 14.53 -15.44
CA LEU A 45 -2.36 15.70 -14.64
C LEU A 45 -3.56 16.19 -13.82
N ALA A 46 -4.77 16.11 -14.38
CA ALA A 46 -5.99 16.55 -13.72
C ALA A 46 -6.29 15.70 -12.47
N ASP A 47 -6.15 14.36 -12.55
CA ASP A 47 -6.35 13.46 -11.40
C ASP A 47 -5.31 13.72 -10.33
N ARG A 48 -4.03 13.87 -10.71
CA ARG A 48 -2.93 14.15 -9.79
C ARG A 48 -3.09 15.50 -9.09
N GLN A 49 -3.52 16.53 -9.82
CA GLN A 49 -3.85 17.82 -9.24
C GLN A 49 -5.05 17.73 -8.29
N GLY A 50 -6.09 16.99 -8.69
CA GLY A 50 -7.26 16.75 -7.85
C GLY A 50 -6.91 16.04 -6.54
N TYR A 51 -6.07 15.00 -6.61
CA TYR A 51 -5.56 14.28 -5.44
C TYR A 51 -4.79 15.22 -4.48
N LEU A 52 -3.83 16.01 -5.01
CA LEU A 52 -3.04 16.93 -4.19
C LEU A 52 -3.88 18.06 -3.61
N LYS A 53 -4.85 18.61 -4.37
CA LYS A 53 -5.76 19.63 -3.87
C LYS A 53 -6.58 19.13 -2.68
N GLY A 54 -7.05 17.88 -2.73
CA GLY A 54 -7.77 17.25 -1.62
C GLY A 54 -6.90 17.07 -0.37
N ASN A 55 -5.63 16.74 -0.54
CA ASN A 55 -4.71 16.41 0.56
C ASN A 55 -3.98 17.64 1.12
N LEU A 56 -3.52 18.56 0.26
CA LEU A 56 -2.75 19.74 0.68
C LEU A 56 -3.63 20.91 1.12
N ARG A 57 -4.91 20.94 0.74
CA ARG A 57 -5.86 22.02 1.05
C ARG A 57 -5.28 23.40 0.70
N ASP A 58 -5.15 24.30 1.69
CA ASP A 58 -4.65 25.66 1.49
C ASP A 58 -3.20 25.70 0.95
N ARG A 59 -2.38 24.67 1.25
CA ARG A 59 -1.02 24.56 0.72
C ARG A 59 -0.95 24.19 -0.77
N TYR A 60 -2.05 23.80 -1.37
CA TYR A 60 -2.08 23.50 -2.81
C TYR A 60 -1.74 24.74 -3.66
N GLU A 61 -2.13 25.93 -3.21
CA GLU A 61 -1.86 27.19 -3.90
C GLU A 61 -0.34 27.54 -3.94
N GLU A 62 0.47 26.89 -3.13
CA GLU A 62 1.94 27.01 -3.17
C GLU A 62 2.56 26.29 -4.38
N LEU A 63 1.81 25.37 -5.03
CA LEU A 63 2.27 24.62 -6.17
C LEU A 63 2.17 25.43 -7.47
N THR A 64 3.19 25.35 -8.29
CA THR A 64 3.23 25.93 -9.64
C THR A 64 3.12 24.83 -10.70
N ALA A 65 2.92 25.21 -11.96
CA ALA A 65 2.91 24.26 -13.08
C ALA A 65 4.20 23.42 -13.14
N GLY A 66 5.36 23.99 -12.79
CA GLY A 66 6.64 23.29 -12.74
C GLY A 66 6.84 22.38 -11.53
N SER A 67 5.89 22.33 -10.61
CA SER A 67 5.94 21.42 -9.45
C SER A 67 5.49 19.99 -9.79
N PHE A 68 4.97 19.75 -11.00
CA PHE A 68 4.44 18.46 -11.42
C PHE A 68 5.36 17.82 -12.43
N VAL A 69 5.87 16.65 -12.09
CA VAL A 69 6.56 15.76 -13.04
C VAL A 69 5.53 15.23 -14.03
N GLU A 70 5.85 15.15 -15.30
CA GLU A 70 4.99 14.53 -16.30
C GLU A 70 4.98 13.01 -16.09
N ALA A 71 3.81 12.42 -15.95
CA ALA A 71 3.65 10.98 -15.85
C ALA A 71 3.36 10.40 -17.26
N ASP A 72 4.15 9.42 -17.67
CA ASP A 72 3.96 8.72 -18.95
C ASP A 72 3.09 7.48 -18.76
N PRO A 73 1.84 7.46 -19.27
CA PRO A 73 0.98 6.29 -19.15
C PRO A 73 1.52 5.06 -19.91
N ASN A 74 2.48 5.26 -20.82
CA ASN A 74 3.13 4.20 -21.58
C ASN A 74 4.49 3.80 -21.00
N LYS A 75 4.82 4.26 -19.78
CA LYS A 75 6.06 3.85 -19.10
C LYS A 75 6.21 2.34 -19.13
N ASP A 76 7.35 1.89 -19.67
CA ASP A 76 7.73 0.48 -19.64
C ASP A 76 8.28 0.13 -18.25
N PHE A 77 7.62 -0.82 -17.61
CA PHE A 77 8.03 -1.35 -16.31
C PHE A 77 8.67 -2.73 -16.48
N ALA A 78 9.80 -2.93 -15.83
CA ALA A 78 10.30 -4.27 -15.61
C ALA A 78 9.31 -5.02 -14.68
N GLU A 79 9.05 -6.29 -14.98
CA GLU A 79 8.14 -7.10 -14.18
C GLU A 79 8.67 -7.30 -12.77
N LEU A 80 7.82 -7.08 -11.77
CA LEU A 80 8.08 -7.33 -10.37
C LEU A 80 7.28 -8.56 -9.93
N THR A 81 7.97 -9.67 -9.64
CA THR A 81 7.32 -10.92 -9.25
C THR A 81 7.65 -11.31 -7.83
N ASP A 82 6.77 -12.12 -7.23
CA ASP A 82 6.98 -12.66 -5.89
C ASP A 82 8.28 -13.47 -5.80
N GLY A 83 9.01 -13.26 -4.71
CA GLY A 83 10.28 -13.93 -4.45
C GLY A 83 11.48 -13.40 -5.23
N MET A 84 11.31 -12.41 -6.13
CA MET A 84 12.44 -11.79 -6.84
C MET A 84 13.40 -11.14 -5.83
N ILE A 85 14.69 -11.38 -6.02
CA ILE A 85 15.75 -10.85 -5.15
C ILE A 85 16.57 -9.84 -5.94
N PHE A 86 16.78 -8.67 -5.34
CA PHE A 86 17.69 -7.63 -5.83
C PHE A 86 18.95 -7.66 -4.97
N ASP A 87 20.04 -8.13 -5.58
CA ASP A 87 21.35 -8.17 -4.96
C ASP A 87 22.05 -6.81 -5.14
N LEU A 88 22.30 -6.12 -4.04
CA LEU A 88 22.97 -4.83 -3.99
C LEU A 88 24.41 -4.95 -3.47
N GLY A 89 24.95 -6.17 -3.44
CA GLY A 89 26.25 -6.53 -2.91
C GLY A 89 26.16 -7.11 -1.50
N GLU A 90 26.19 -6.27 -0.47
CA GLU A 90 26.07 -6.72 0.94
C GLU A 90 24.61 -6.70 1.47
N VAL A 91 23.65 -6.27 0.65
CA VAL A 91 22.24 -6.15 1.01
C VAL A 91 21.38 -6.80 -0.07
N HIS A 92 20.43 -7.62 0.35
CA HIS A 92 19.45 -8.27 -0.51
C HIS A 92 18.05 -7.75 -0.21
N VAL A 93 17.35 -7.34 -1.27
CA VAL A 93 15.96 -6.92 -1.16
C VAL A 93 15.08 -7.95 -1.85
N GLN A 94 14.23 -8.64 -1.11
CA GLN A 94 13.29 -9.61 -1.63
C GLN A 94 11.91 -8.99 -1.83
N ALA A 95 11.35 -9.12 -3.03
CA ALA A 95 9.96 -8.78 -3.31
C ALA A 95 9.03 -9.86 -2.72
N VAL A 96 7.98 -9.43 -2.06
CA VAL A 96 6.99 -10.27 -1.38
C VAL A 96 5.61 -9.86 -1.87
N ALA A 97 4.96 -10.67 -2.70
CA ALA A 97 3.60 -10.39 -3.12
C ALA A 97 2.67 -10.26 -1.91
N PHE A 98 1.95 -9.15 -1.87
CA PHE A 98 1.04 -8.84 -0.76
C PHE A 98 -0.27 -8.23 -1.31
N PRO A 99 -0.99 -8.93 -2.21
CA PRO A 99 -2.22 -8.40 -2.80
C PRO A 99 -3.29 -8.14 -1.74
N GLY A 100 -4.04 -7.07 -1.96
CA GLY A 100 -5.14 -6.70 -1.07
C GLY A 100 -5.52 -5.25 -1.21
N HIS A 101 -4.64 -4.33 -0.85
CA HIS A 101 -4.81 -2.90 -1.11
C HIS A 101 -4.94 -2.63 -2.62
N THR A 102 -4.05 -3.22 -3.42
CA THR A 102 -4.22 -3.41 -4.86
C THR A 102 -3.89 -4.86 -5.24
N ALA A 103 -4.22 -5.25 -6.47
CA ALA A 103 -3.94 -6.60 -6.97
C ALA A 103 -2.44 -6.87 -7.12
N GLY A 104 -1.64 -5.85 -7.47
CA GLY A 104 -0.19 -5.92 -7.64
C GLY A 104 0.62 -5.47 -6.42
N SER A 105 -0.03 -5.22 -5.29
CA SER A 105 0.66 -4.79 -4.07
C SER A 105 1.80 -5.73 -3.69
N THR A 106 2.97 -5.15 -3.43
CA THR A 106 4.22 -5.84 -3.13
C THR A 106 4.90 -5.18 -1.94
N ALA A 107 5.27 -5.98 -0.94
CA ALA A 107 6.14 -5.58 0.15
C ALA A 107 7.60 -5.95 -0.19
N PHE A 108 8.55 -5.35 0.53
CA PHE A 108 9.97 -5.63 0.34
C PHE A 108 10.61 -6.02 1.67
N LEU A 109 11.30 -7.16 1.68
CA LEU A 109 12.12 -7.58 2.81
C LEU A 109 13.58 -7.25 2.52
N VAL A 110 14.18 -6.39 3.35
CA VAL A 110 15.62 -6.14 3.37
C VAL A 110 16.22 -7.12 4.36
N GLU A 111 16.89 -8.16 3.85
CA GLU A 111 17.22 -9.36 4.63
C GLU A 111 18.21 -9.06 5.76
N GLU A 112 19.31 -8.38 5.45
CA GLU A 112 20.40 -8.11 6.39
C GLU A 112 19.98 -7.13 7.49
N ASP A 113 19.11 -6.17 7.14
CA ASP A 113 18.56 -5.19 8.08
C ASP A 113 17.36 -5.72 8.86
N ARG A 114 16.90 -6.94 8.52
CA ARG A 114 15.70 -7.55 9.10
C ARG A 114 14.49 -6.60 9.06
N LEU A 115 14.36 -5.88 7.95
CA LEU A 115 13.38 -4.83 7.75
C LEU A 115 12.34 -5.25 6.71
N LEU A 116 11.07 -5.22 7.08
CA LEU A 116 9.95 -5.39 6.16
C LEU A 116 9.35 -4.02 5.80
N ILE A 117 9.35 -3.67 4.52
CA ILE A 117 8.72 -2.46 4.00
C ILE A 117 7.38 -2.88 3.40
N THR A 118 6.28 -2.55 4.07
CA THR A 118 4.95 -2.95 3.64
C THR A 118 4.26 -1.91 2.75
N GLY A 119 4.73 -0.66 2.75
CA GLY A 119 4.03 0.41 2.03
C GLY A 119 2.58 0.51 2.50
N ASP A 120 1.64 0.39 1.56
CA ASP A 120 0.20 0.41 1.83
C ASP A 120 -0.42 -0.99 1.88
N CYS A 121 0.39 -2.05 1.68
CA CYS A 121 -0.09 -3.42 1.79
C CYS A 121 -0.66 -3.72 3.19
N CYS A 122 0.00 -3.18 4.24
CA CYS A 122 -0.43 -3.30 5.63
C CYS A 122 0.17 -2.15 6.45
N ASN A 123 -0.67 -1.33 7.04
CA ASN A 123 -0.26 -0.19 7.87
C ASN A 123 -1.31 0.11 8.96
N ASN A 124 -1.15 1.22 9.66
CA ASN A 124 -2.09 1.65 10.71
C ASN A 124 -3.39 2.30 10.16
N PHE A 125 -3.56 2.36 8.84
CA PHE A 125 -4.75 2.88 8.18
C PHE A 125 -4.91 2.30 6.78
N THR A 126 -4.85 0.97 6.67
CA THR A 126 -4.87 0.24 5.39
C THR A 126 -6.21 0.43 4.67
N PHE A 127 -6.15 0.85 3.41
CA PHE A 127 -7.32 1.06 2.57
C PHE A 127 -7.71 -0.21 1.80
N LEU A 128 -8.91 -0.74 2.08
CA LEU A 128 -9.54 -1.87 1.39
C LEU A 128 -10.95 -1.52 0.90
N PHE A 129 -11.16 -0.32 0.37
CA PHE A 129 -12.49 0.11 -0.07
C PHE A 129 -12.57 0.49 -1.55
N GLY A 130 -11.46 0.76 -2.22
CA GLY A 130 -11.41 1.07 -3.66
C GLY A 130 -11.88 -0.09 -4.53
N PRO A 131 -12.22 0.17 -5.81
CA PRO A 131 -12.64 -0.89 -6.75
C PRO A 131 -11.55 -1.96 -6.96
N GLU A 132 -10.29 -1.56 -6.89
CA GLU A 132 -9.08 -2.40 -7.03
C GLU A 132 -8.77 -3.25 -5.80
N ALA A 133 -9.33 -2.88 -4.63
CA ALA A 133 -9.03 -3.55 -3.37
C ALA A 133 -9.72 -4.91 -3.26
N ALA A 134 -9.07 -5.86 -2.60
CA ALA A 134 -9.63 -7.17 -2.31
C ALA A 134 -10.74 -7.10 -1.23
N PRO A 135 -11.64 -8.09 -1.18
CA PRO A 135 -12.49 -8.32 -0.02
C PRO A 135 -11.66 -8.58 1.24
N VAL A 136 -12.18 -8.17 2.42
CA VAL A 136 -11.48 -8.35 3.70
C VAL A 136 -11.11 -9.81 3.96
N GLU A 137 -12.00 -10.75 3.62
CA GLU A 137 -11.74 -12.19 3.74
C GLU A 137 -10.52 -12.64 2.93
N ALA A 138 -10.41 -12.21 1.67
CA ALA A 138 -9.25 -12.53 0.82
C ALA A 138 -7.97 -11.85 1.31
N TYR A 139 -8.07 -10.60 1.72
CA TYR A 139 -6.93 -9.85 2.28
C TYR A 139 -6.40 -10.52 3.55
N ARG A 140 -7.29 -10.97 4.46
CA ARG A 140 -6.90 -11.73 5.64
C ARG A 140 -6.05 -12.96 5.29
N GLU A 141 -6.46 -13.72 4.28
CA GLU A 141 -5.69 -14.89 3.82
C GLU A 141 -4.29 -14.50 3.35
N THR A 142 -4.19 -13.40 2.59
CA THR A 142 -2.91 -12.84 2.16
C THR A 142 -2.03 -12.48 3.37
N VAL A 143 -2.58 -11.76 4.36
CA VAL A 143 -1.81 -11.35 5.55
C VAL A 143 -1.30 -12.57 6.31
N VAL A 144 -2.12 -13.61 6.48
CA VAL A 144 -1.72 -14.88 7.12
C VAL A 144 -0.56 -15.53 6.34
N GLN A 145 -0.68 -15.66 5.02
CA GLN A 145 0.36 -16.28 4.19
C GLN A 145 1.70 -15.51 4.28
N VAL A 146 1.65 -14.18 4.20
CA VAL A 146 2.84 -13.33 4.30
C VAL A 146 3.47 -13.44 5.69
N ARG A 147 2.65 -13.32 6.76
CA ARG A 147 3.11 -13.46 8.14
C ARG A 147 3.82 -14.80 8.36
N ASP A 148 3.20 -15.90 7.96
CA ASP A 148 3.74 -17.25 8.16
C ASP A 148 5.05 -17.46 7.40
N ARG A 149 5.12 -16.99 6.13
CA ARG A 149 6.31 -17.05 5.28
C ARG A 149 7.49 -16.24 5.83
N LEU A 150 7.20 -15.09 6.47
CA LEU A 150 8.20 -14.16 6.95
C LEU A 150 8.49 -14.26 8.45
N THR A 151 7.86 -15.18 9.18
CA THR A 151 8.07 -15.38 10.62
C THR A 151 9.57 -15.54 10.93
N GLY A 152 10.07 -14.70 11.84
CA GLY A 152 11.46 -14.68 12.28
C GLY A 152 12.46 -14.06 11.29
N ARG A 153 12.01 -13.52 10.13
CA ARG A 153 12.89 -12.91 9.14
C ARG A 153 13.00 -11.38 9.28
N TYR A 154 12.09 -10.74 10.00
CA TYR A 154 12.14 -9.28 10.26
C TYR A 154 11.85 -9.00 11.73
N ASP A 155 12.30 -7.85 12.19
CA ASP A 155 12.02 -7.30 13.54
C ASP A 155 11.68 -5.79 13.49
N ARG A 156 11.61 -5.22 12.28
CA ARG A 156 11.20 -3.84 12.01
C ARG A 156 10.23 -3.81 10.81
N ILE A 157 9.24 -2.91 10.87
CA ILE A 157 8.28 -2.70 9.77
C ILE A 157 8.23 -1.22 9.42
N PHE A 158 8.49 -0.89 8.15
CA PHE A 158 8.31 0.45 7.60
C PHE A 158 7.07 0.52 6.71
N VAL A 159 6.36 1.64 6.83
CA VAL A 159 5.12 1.92 6.09
C VAL A 159 5.21 3.27 5.36
N SER A 160 4.30 3.52 4.40
CA SER A 160 4.34 4.74 3.58
C SER A 160 3.69 5.95 4.25
N HIS A 161 2.68 5.74 5.10
CA HIS A 161 1.84 6.81 5.64
C HIS A 161 1.74 6.75 7.17
N HIS A 162 1.44 7.93 7.79
CA HIS A 162 1.08 8.06 9.22
C HIS A 162 2.14 7.61 10.23
N GLY A 163 3.40 7.70 9.85
CA GLY A 163 4.56 7.33 10.65
C GLY A 163 5.43 6.31 9.92
N PRO A 164 6.77 6.43 10.03
CA PRO A 164 7.67 5.60 9.21
C PRO A 164 7.77 4.16 9.71
N GLU A 165 7.61 3.91 11.00
CA GLU A 165 7.87 2.61 11.62
C GLU A 165 6.71 2.20 12.54
N LEU A 166 6.25 0.96 12.39
CA LEU A 166 5.20 0.34 13.17
C LEU A 166 5.71 -0.91 13.90
N PRO A 167 5.00 -1.35 14.97
CA PRO A 167 5.39 -2.54 15.72
C PRO A 167 5.45 -3.80 14.86
N VAL A 168 6.37 -4.71 15.19
CA VAL A 168 6.52 -6.02 14.52
C VAL A 168 5.25 -6.89 14.60
N THR A 169 4.36 -6.60 15.53
CA THR A 169 3.05 -7.26 15.71
C THR A 169 2.01 -6.84 14.67
N LEU A 170 2.33 -5.89 13.78
CA LEU A 170 1.38 -5.28 12.83
C LEU A 170 0.58 -6.32 12.05
N LEU A 171 1.25 -7.37 11.52
CA LEU A 171 0.58 -8.38 10.72
C LEU A 171 -0.37 -9.25 11.56
N ASP A 172 0.03 -9.62 12.77
CA ASP A 172 -0.83 -10.38 13.69
C ASP A 172 -2.04 -9.55 14.13
N GLU A 173 -1.84 -8.27 14.43
CA GLU A 173 -2.92 -7.34 14.77
C GLU A 173 -3.88 -7.13 13.59
N MET A 174 -3.36 -7.10 12.35
CA MET A 174 -4.20 -6.98 11.15
C MET A 174 -5.03 -8.25 10.91
N ILE A 175 -4.48 -9.44 11.14
CA ILE A 175 -5.23 -10.71 11.07
C ILE A 175 -6.38 -10.69 12.06
N GLU A 176 -6.10 -10.35 13.33
CA GLU A 176 -7.13 -10.24 14.37
C GLU A 176 -8.20 -9.21 14.00
N LEU A 177 -7.80 -8.06 13.46
CA LEU A 177 -8.74 -7.03 13.02
C LEU A 177 -9.63 -7.50 11.86
N CYS A 178 -9.06 -8.21 10.89
CA CYS A 178 -9.85 -8.82 9.81
C CYS A 178 -10.86 -9.83 10.38
N ASP A 179 -10.48 -10.65 11.38
CA ASP A 179 -11.40 -11.56 12.05
C ASP A 179 -12.55 -10.83 12.74
N GLN A 180 -12.26 -9.69 13.39
CA GLN A 180 -13.27 -8.84 14.00
C GLN A 180 -14.22 -8.26 12.95
N VAL A 181 -13.71 -7.79 11.80
CA VAL A 181 -14.55 -7.29 10.70
C VAL A 181 -15.45 -8.39 10.14
N LEU A 182 -14.92 -9.60 9.95
CA LEU A 182 -15.69 -10.77 9.47
C LEU A 182 -16.79 -11.18 10.47
N ALA A 183 -16.53 -11.04 11.77
CA ALA A 183 -17.51 -11.30 12.84
C ALA A 183 -18.49 -10.15 13.07
N GLY A 184 -18.31 -8.99 12.46
CA GLY A 184 -19.10 -7.79 12.68
C GLY A 184 -18.80 -7.09 14.01
N ASP A 185 -17.66 -7.38 14.64
CA ASP A 185 -17.17 -6.75 15.88
C ASP A 185 -16.29 -5.54 15.56
N THR A 186 -16.90 -4.46 15.10
CA THR A 186 -16.21 -3.23 14.73
C THR A 186 -16.89 -2.00 15.31
N ASP A 187 -16.17 -0.90 15.38
CA ASP A 187 -16.72 0.40 15.82
C ASP A 187 -17.52 1.10 14.72
N ASP A 188 -17.42 0.63 13.49
CA ASP A 188 -18.15 1.13 12.31
C ASP A 188 -18.06 2.64 12.09
N VAL A 189 -16.85 3.21 12.25
CA VAL A 189 -16.69 4.66 12.14
C VAL A 189 -16.85 5.09 10.67
N PRO A 190 -17.80 5.96 10.34
CA PRO A 190 -17.98 6.43 8.95
C PRO A 190 -16.75 7.15 8.42
N PHE A 191 -16.37 6.85 7.19
CA PHE A 191 -15.26 7.48 6.49
C PHE A 191 -15.65 7.83 5.06
N SER A 192 -15.04 8.88 4.51
CA SER A 192 -15.19 9.25 3.11
C SER A 192 -13.87 9.79 2.59
N PHE A 193 -13.47 9.29 1.42
CA PHE A 193 -12.26 9.73 0.73
C PHE A 193 -12.50 9.81 -0.77
N MET A 194 -12.19 10.94 -1.39
CA MET A 194 -12.38 11.19 -2.83
C MET A 194 -13.80 10.85 -3.34
N GLY A 195 -14.82 11.17 -2.52
CA GLY A 195 -16.23 10.89 -2.87
C GLY A 195 -16.69 9.44 -2.62
N MET A 196 -15.79 8.53 -2.29
CA MET A 196 -16.11 7.14 -1.93
C MET A 196 -16.44 7.05 -0.45
N LYS A 197 -17.47 6.27 -0.11
CA LYS A 197 -17.85 5.97 1.28
C LYS A 197 -17.18 4.67 1.73
N ALA A 198 -16.67 4.68 2.95
CA ALA A 198 -16.03 3.53 3.59
C ALA A 198 -16.31 3.51 5.09
N THR A 199 -15.77 2.54 5.77
CA THR A 199 -15.90 2.35 7.22
C THR A 199 -14.53 2.09 7.80
N ILE A 200 -14.18 2.81 8.88
CA ILE A 200 -12.97 2.50 9.67
C ILE A 200 -13.36 1.45 10.72
N ALA A 201 -12.58 0.39 10.81
CA ALA A 201 -12.90 -0.75 11.68
C ALA A 201 -12.86 -0.39 13.17
N LYS A 202 -11.85 0.35 13.61
CA LYS A 202 -11.70 0.73 15.04
C LYS A 202 -11.48 2.24 15.19
N LYS A 203 -12.04 2.81 16.26
CA LYS A 203 -11.86 4.23 16.61
C LYS A 203 -10.40 4.58 16.79
N MET A 204 -10.04 5.76 16.34
CA MET A 204 -8.69 6.32 16.47
C MET A 204 -8.74 7.81 16.75
N ASP A 205 -7.63 8.34 17.22
CA ASP A 205 -7.42 9.77 17.41
C ASP A 205 -6.95 10.47 16.12
N THR A 206 -6.71 11.77 16.20
CA THR A 206 -6.24 12.60 15.08
C THR A 206 -4.81 12.30 14.64
N THR A 207 -4.08 11.46 15.37
CA THR A 207 -2.72 11.00 15.06
C THR A 207 -2.71 9.57 14.48
N PHE A 208 -3.86 9.05 14.08
CA PHE A 208 -4.07 7.70 13.54
C PHE A 208 -3.70 6.58 14.53
N ARG A 209 -3.80 6.85 15.84
CA ARG A 209 -3.61 5.84 16.89
C ARG A 209 -4.96 5.29 17.33
N ARG A 210 -5.08 3.98 17.32
CA ARG A 210 -6.28 3.29 17.80
C ARG A 210 -6.48 3.52 19.29
N SER A 211 -7.75 3.67 19.68
CA SER A 211 -8.14 3.89 21.08
C SER A 211 -7.84 2.70 21.99
N ASP A 212 -7.70 1.49 21.43
CA ASP A 212 -7.35 0.27 22.16
C ASP A 212 -5.83 -0.01 22.22
N GLY A 213 -5.01 0.90 21.69
CA GLY A 213 -3.55 0.85 21.75
C GLY A 213 -2.88 -0.04 20.70
N LYS A 214 -3.64 -0.73 19.82
CA LYS A 214 -3.08 -1.52 18.71
C LYS A 214 -2.68 -0.63 17.55
N ALA A 215 -1.75 -1.12 16.72
CA ALA A 215 -1.24 -0.37 15.59
C ALA A 215 -2.11 -0.52 14.33
N ALA A 216 -2.50 -1.75 13.97
CA ALA A 216 -3.20 -2.02 12.73
C ALA A 216 -4.62 -1.44 12.70
N ASN A 217 -4.99 -0.70 11.64
CA ASN A 217 -6.39 -0.34 11.39
C ASN A 217 -6.74 -0.52 9.92
N LEU A 218 -8.04 -0.69 9.67
CA LEU A 218 -8.58 -1.01 8.36
C LEU A 218 -9.69 -0.05 7.98
N VAL A 219 -9.60 0.50 6.77
CA VAL A 219 -10.68 1.24 6.11
C VAL A 219 -11.23 0.36 5.01
N TYR A 220 -12.48 -0.08 5.13
CA TYR A 220 -13.04 -1.08 4.25
C TYR A 220 -14.45 -0.71 3.75
N SER A 221 -14.88 -1.37 2.68
CA SER A 221 -16.26 -1.29 2.19
C SER A 221 -17.09 -2.43 2.78
N LYS A 222 -18.25 -2.11 3.39
CA LYS A 222 -19.19 -3.13 3.90
C LYS A 222 -19.71 -4.05 2.81
N SER A 223 -19.67 -3.65 1.54
CA SER A 223 -20.06 -4.48 0.41
C SER A 223 -18.96 -5.45 -0.06
N LYS A 224 -17.73 -5.32 0.49
CA LYS A 224 -16.53 -6.11 0.14
C LYS A 224 -15.94 -6.84 1.34
N ILE A 225 -16.76 -7.29 2.27
CA ILE A 225 -16.29 -8.06 3.44
C ILE A 225 -15.93 -9.48 3.00
N HIS A 226 -16.86 -10.18 2.34
CA HIS A 226 -16.69 -11.55 1.92
C HIS A 226 -16.36 -11.68 0.44
N LYS A 227 -15.68 -12.77 0.09
CA LYS A 227 -15.47 -13.17 -1.30
C LYS A 227 -16.83 -13.40 -1.98
N ALA A 228 -16.92 -13.08 -3.27
CA ALA A 228 -18.07 -13.49 -4.05
C ALA A 228 -18.18 -15.03 -4.02
N LEU A 229 -19.37 -15.53 -3.78
CA LEU A 229 -19.62 -16.97 -3.91
C LEU A 229 -19.27 -17.39 -5.33
N ALA A 230 -18.38 -18.38 -5.47
CA ALA A 230 -18.10 -18.97 -6.77
C ALA A 230 -19.42 -19.52 -7.30
N CYS A 231 -19.96 -18.95 -8.37
CA CYS A 231 -21.07 -19.54 -9.10
C CYS A 231 -20.53 -20.83 -9.70
N THR A 232 -20.80 -21.96 -9.07
CA THR A 232 -20.60 -23.29 -9.68
C THR A 232 -21.62 -23.42 -10.80
N LEU A 233 -21.16 -23.21 -12.05
CA LEU A 233 -21.88 -23.56 -13.26
C LEU A 233 -21.82 -25.09 -13.50
#